data_709ff1c930f45dc7325ee636f512a7c9
#
_entry.id   709ff1c930f45dc7325ee636f512a7c9
#
_cell.length_a   1.000
_cell.length_b   1.000
_cell.length_c   1.000
_cell.angle_alpha   90.00
_cell.angle_beta   90.00
_cell.angle_gamma   90.00
#
_symmetry.space_group_name_H-M   'P 1'
#
loop_
_entity.id
_entity.type
_entity.pdbx_description
1 polymer ?
#
loop_
_entity_poly.entity_id
_entity_poly.type
_entity_poly.pdbx_seq_one_letter_code
_entity_poly.pdbx_strand_id
1 'polypeptide(L)'
;MAKQYDLTPRSVPAVSTGLRRIQTPLPVPESLPILETLARLEPLAMRGQPPVVWDRAEGFQVFDAFGNCWIDWSSGVLITNAGHGRQQVADAIHQQVSSGLLTNYCFPSSIRAKLVERLASILPQQLDKVFLLTTGSETVECAIKLCRAWGMNQGDRRKSVIVSFDKAFHGRTLGSQQAGGIPALKDWIGNLDPGFVQLAFPDGFWTEDTTFEGFERQLAEAGVQPEQVAGVLLETYQGGTGAFAPVEYMRSLRQWCDRHNALLVCDEVQAGFGRTGTLWGFEHYGIIPDLACFGKGISGSLPLSAVAGRAAIMDLPGPGSMTSTHTGNPVCCAAALASINLILSEDLAGNAKRLGIILQDRLAKLKQRFPQIGVVMGKGLVAAVSCVKPGTREPDADLAWDVVRGCVDAGVLMFSPVGPGGGTVKISPPLVITEEALTESLSAFEEVFSNTVSARNEALKTPVSV
;
A
#
# COMPACT_ATOMS: atom_id res chain seq x y z
N MET A 1 12.28 -9.91 -16.10
CA MET A 1 12.30 -8.43 -16.25
C MET A 1 10.89 -7.91 -16.05
N ALA A 2 10.71 -6.77 -15.40
CA ALA A 2 9.39 -6.13 -15.31
C ALA A 2 8.90 -5.79 -16.72
N LYS A 3 7.63 -6.09 -17.02
CA LYS A 3 7.00 -5.74 -18.28
C LYS A 3 6.91 -4.21 -18.43
N GLN A 4 6.96 -3.73 -19.65
CA GLN A 4 6.73 -2.33 -20.00
C GLN A 4 5.53 -2.24 -20.93
N TYR A 5 4.81 -1.13 -20.86
CA TYR A 5 3.74 -0.84 -21.81
C TYR A 5 4.34 -0.41 -23.14
N ASP A 6 3.75 -0.94 -24.21
CA ASP A 6 3.98 -0.42 -25.56
C ASP A 6 3.36 0.98 -25.68
N LEU A 7 4.11 1.93 -26.18
CA LEU A 7 3.65 3.30 -26.41
C LEU A 7 3.02 3.49 -27.79
N THR A 8 2.90 2.42 -28.60
CA THR A 8 2.20 2.49 -29.90
C THR A 8 0.70 2.67 -29.68
N PRO A 9 0.09 3.77 -30.15
CA PRO A 9 -1.34 3.98 -30.04
C PRO A 9 -2.14 2.88 -30.75
N ARG A 10 -3.13 2.36 -30.06
CA ARG A 10 -4.03 1.32 -30.60
C ARG A 10 -5.48 1.72 -30.41
N SER A 11 -6.30 1.38 -31.39
CA SER A 11 -7.76 1.53 -31.24
C SER A 11 -8.26 0.65 -30.11
N VAL A 12 -9.11 1.20 -29.25
CA VAL A 12 -9.77 0.51 -28.16
C VAL A 12 -11.28 0.69 -28.28
N PRO A 13 -12.11 -0.20 -27.73
CA PRO A 13 -13.55 -0.02 -27.72
C PRO A 13 -13.93 1.30 -27.04
N ALA A 14 -14.84 2.05 -27.65
CA ALA A 14 -15.34 3.28 -27.05
C ALA A 14 -16.16 2.95 -25.80
N VAL A 15 -15.94 3.72 -24.71
CA VAL A 15 -16.72 3.67 -23.49
C VAL A 15 -17.41 5.01 -23.29
N SER A 16 -18.71 5.01 -23.01
CA SER A 16 -19.47 6.23 -22.74
C SER A 16 -20.55 5.92 -21.70
N THR A 17 -20.24 6.16 -20.45
CA THR A 17 -21.17 6.10 -19.32
C THR A 17 -21.21 7.43 -18.58
N GLY A 18 -22.01 7.54 -17.53
CA GLY A 18 -21.98 8.71 -16.65
C GLY A 18 -20.68 8.86 -15.86
N LEU A 19 -19.92 7.77 -15.69
CA LEU A 19 -18.76 7.70 -14.80
C LEU A 19 -17.43 7.39 -15.52
N ARG A 20 -17.48 6.78 -16.71
CA ARG A 20 -16.29 6.41 -17.51
C ARG A 20 -16.45 6.86 -18.95
N ARG A 21 -15.37 7.28 -19.56
CA ARG A 21 -15.37 7.65 -20.99
C ARG A 21 -14.01 7.37 -21.60
N ILE A 22 -13.99 6.57 -22.67
CA ILE A 22 -12.82 6.34 -23.52
C ILE A 22 -13.25 6.62 -24.94
N GLN A 23 -12.68 7.64 -25.56
CA GLN A 23 -13.05 8.11 -26.90
C GLN A 23 -11.88 8.26 -27.87
N THR A 24 -10.67 7.96 -27.41
CA THR A 24 -9.44 8.06 -28.20
C THR A 24 -8.74 6.70 -28.28
N PRO A 25 -7.80 6.51 -29.22
CA PRO A 25 -6.80 5.44 -29.10
C PRO A 25 -6.01 5.56 -27.80
N LEU A 26 -5.45 4.46 -27.30
CA LEU A 26 -4.63 4.43 -26.09
C LEU A 26 -3.26 3.74 -26.35
N PRO A 27 -2.13 4.30 -25.87
CA PRO A 27 -2.04 5.66 -25.32
C PRO A 27 -2.48 6.71 -26.34
N VAL A 28 -2.95 7.85 -25.83
CA VAL A 28 -3.42 8.94 -26.71
C VAL A 28 -2.27 9.45 -27.56
N PRO A 29 -2.41 9.55 -28.91
CA PRO A 29 -1.32 9.98 -29.79
C PRO A 29 -0.69 11.31 -29.40
N GLU A 30 -1.51 12.28 -29.02
CA GLU A 30 -1.08 13.61 -28.60
C GLU A 30 -0.32 13.62 -27.25
N SER A 31 -0.44 12.56 -26.46
CA SER A 31 0.30 12.40 -25.20
C SER A 31 1.71 11.80 -25.38
N LEU A 32 2.02 11.25 -26.57
CA LEU A 32 3.31 10.59 -26.84
C LEU A 32 4.52 11.47 -26.56
N PRO A 33 4.56 12.78 -26.93
CA PRO A 33 5.72 13.62 -26.62
C PRO A 33 6.03 13.71 -25.11
N ILE A 34 5.00 13.67 -24.25
CA ILE A 34 5.17 13.67 -22.79
C ILE A 34 5.75 12.32 -22.36
N LEU A 35 5.15 11.21 -22.79
CA LEU A 35 5.60 9.85 -22.46
C LEU A 35 7.02 9.57 -22.93
N GLU A 36 7.38 9.99 -24.15
CA GLU A 36 8.73 9.88 -24.69
C GLU A 36 9.75 10.74 -23.93
N THR A 37 9.36 11.94 -23.51
CA THR A 37 10.21 12.80 -22.69
C THR A 37 10.52 12.14 -21.35
N LEU A 38 9.52 11.62 -20.65
CA LEU A 38 9.69 10.88 -19.40
C LEU A 38 10.52 9.61 -19.63
N ALA A 39 10.23 8.88 -20.72
CA ALA A 39 10.99 7.68 -21.07
C ALA A 39 12.47 7.97 -21.36
N ARG A 40 12.81 9.14 -21.85
CA ARG A 40 14.19 9.56 -22.16
C ARG A 40 14.94 10.12 -20.97
N LEU A 41 14.25 10.85 -20.08
CA LEU A 41 14.89 11.63 -19.02
C LEU A 41 14.80 11.01 -17.64
N GLU A 42 13.79 10.17 -17.37
CA GLU A 42 13.69 9.44 -16.11
C GLU A 42 14.39 8.08 -16.19
N PRO A 43 14.90 7.57 -15.06
CA PRO A 43 15.50 6.24 -15.01
C PRO A 43 14.46 5.15 -15.31
N LEU A 44 14.91 4.03 -15.86
CA LEU A 44 14.06 2.87 -16.20
C LEU A 44 13.18 2.41 -15.02
N ALA A 45 13.67 2.60 -13.80
CA ALA A 45 12.95 2.24 -12.57
C ALA A 45 11.62 2.99 -12.37
N MET A 46 11.39 4.11 -13.06
CA MET A 46 10.13 4.88 -13.02
C MET A 46 9.07 4.35 -14.00
N ARG A 47 9.45 3.48 -14.91
CA ARG A 47 8.54 2.92 -15.91
C ARG A 47 7.75 1.73 -15.37
N GLY A 48 6.75 1.30 -16.12
CA GLY A 48 5.98 0.08 -15.80
C GLY A 48 4.56 0.35 -15.30
N GLN A 49 4.09 1.62 -15.33
CA GLN A 49 2.68 1.95 -15.09
C GLN A 49 1.93 2.16 -16.42
N PRO A 50 0.59 2.00 -16.45
CA PRO A 50 -0.21 2.29 -17.63
C PRO A 50 0.09 3.69 -18.19
N PRO A 51 0.26 3.85 -19.52
CA PRO A 51 0.69 5.12 -20.14
C PRO A 51 -0.49 6.09 -20.30
N VAL A 52 -1.15 6.42 -19.18
CA VAL A 52 -2.21 7.43 -19.10
C VAL A 52 -1.61 8.71 -18.54
N VAL A 53 -1.62 9.79 -19.32
CA VAL A 53 -1.16 11.10 -18.86
C VAL A 53 -2.30 11.81 -18.16
N TRP A 54 -2.17 11.98 -16.85
CA TRP A 54 -3.19 12.64 -16.02
C TRP A 54 -3.14 14.15 -16.24
N ASP A 55 -4.28 14.76 -16.47
CA ASP A 55 -4.46 16.22 -16.53
C ASP A 55 -5.09 16.74 -15.24
N ARG A 56 -6.19 16.11 -14.80
CA ARG A 56 -6.87 16.42 -13.54
C ARG A 56 -7.45 15.17 -12.91
N ALA A 57 -7.77 15.27 -11.62
CA ALA A 57 -8.44 14.20 -10.89
C ALA A 57 -9.41 14.78 -9.87
N GLU A 58 -10.56 14.09 -9.66
CA GLU A 58 -11.62 14.55 -8.78
C GLU A 58 -12.34 13.35 -8.13
N GLY A 59 -12.50 13.36 -6.81
CA GLY A 59 -13.16 12.29 -6.07
C GLY A 59 -12.48 10.94 -6.30
N PHE A 60 -13.10 10.11 -7.09
CA PHE A 60 -12.60 8.79 -7.49
C PHE A 60 -12.32 8.67 -9.00
N GLN A 61 -12.23 9.79 -9.70
CA GLN A 61 -12.03 9.83 -11.15
C GLN A 61 -10.73 10.52 -11.54
N VAL A 62 -10.13 10.04 -12.63
CA VAL A 62 -8.96 10.62 -13.29
C VAL A 62 -9.33 10.97 -14.72
N PHE A 63 -8.84 12.09 -15.19
CA PHE A 63 -9.11 12.63 -16.52
C PHE A 63 -7.79 12.96 -17.23
N ASP A 64 -7.73 12.67 -18.53
CA ASP A 64 -6.70 13.24 -19.40
C ASP A 64 -7.18 14.55 -20.05
N ALA A 65 -6.31 15.21 -20.78
CA ALA A 65 -6.63 16.44 -21.51
C ALA A 65 -7.44 16.19 -22.82
N PHE A 66 -7.72 14.92 -23.16
CA PHE A 66 -8.28 14.52 -24.44
C PHE A 66 -9.71 13.99 -24.35
N GLY A 67 -10.31 14.17 -23.18
CA GLY A 67 -11.71 13.87 -22.91
C GLY A 67 -11.97 12.45 -22.43
N ASN A 68 -10.93 11.64 -22.17
CA ASN A 68 -11.11 10.37 -21.48
C ASN A 68 -11.28 10.57 -19.97
N CYS A 69 -12.01 9.64 -19.36
CA CYS A 69 -12.26 9.61 -17.91
C CYS A 69 -12.26 8.17 -17.42
N TRP A 70 -11.52 7.92 -16.36
CA TRP A 70 -11.42 6.63 -15.70
C TRP A 70 -11.97 6.69 -14.27
N ILE A 71 -12.62 5.62 -13.83
CA ILE A 71 -12.76 5.33 -12.40
C ILE A 71 -11.39 4.84 -11.92
N ASP A 72 -10.81 5.52 -10.93
CA ASP A 72 -9.49 5.19 -10.38
C ASP A 72 -9.60 4.07 -9.34
N TRP A 73 -8.98 2.94 -9.65
CA TRP A 73 -8.81 1.82 -8.72
C TRP A 73 -7.40 1.75 -8.13
N SER A 74 -6.58 2.75 -8.38
CA SER A 74 -5.22 2.84 -7.84
C SER A 74 -5.12 3.72 -6.59
N SER A 75 -5.96 4.74 -6.45
CA SER A 75 -5.81 5.85 -5.48
C SER A 75 -4.42 6.50 -5.55
N GLY A 76 -3.78 6.58 -6.74
CA GLY A 76 -2.39 7.01 -6.87
C GLY A 76 -1.42 6.11 -6.08
N VAL A 77 -1.67 4.81 -6.05
CA VAL A 77 -1.03 3.79 -5.21
C VAL A 77 -1.32 3.98 -3.72
N LEU A 78 -2.64 3.96 -3.40
CA LEU A 78 -3.20 4.03 -2.04
C LEU A 78 -2.90 5.33 -1.27
N ILE A 79 -2.71 6.44 -1.98
CA ILE A 79 -2.45 7.75 -1.37
C ILE A 79 -3.75 8.50 -1.10
N THR A 80 -4.64 8.59 -2.08
CA THR A 80 -5.81 9.48 -2.07
C THR A 80 -7.02 8.87 -1.36
N ASN A 81 -6.85 8.45 -0.10
CA ASN A 81 -7.95 7.87 0.67
C ASN A 81 -9.16 8.81 0.75
N ALA A 82 -8.94 10.11 1.03
CA ALA A 82 -10.00 11.11 1.09
C ALA A 82 -10.57 11.52 -0.28
N GLY A 83 -10.08 10.94 -1.38
CA GLY A 83 -10.43 11.32 -2.75
C GLY A 83 -9.50 12.34 -3.36
N HIS A 84 -9.49 12.38 -4.70
CA HIS A 84 -8.75 13.36 -5.48
C HIS A 84 -9.39 14.76 -5.41
N GLY A 85 -8.58 15.81 -5.57
CA GLY A 85 -9.04 17.18 -5.83
C GLY A 85 -9.96 17.76 -4.76
N ARG A 86 -9.85 17.31 -3.50
CA ARG A 86 -10.72 17.77 -2.41
C ARG A 86 -10.47 19.26 -2.11
N GLN A 87 -11.52 20.06 -2.27
CA GLN A 87 -11.44 21.52 -2.09
C GLN A 87 -10.92 21.90 -0.70
N GLN A 88 -11.35 21.21 0.35
CA GLN A 88 -10.91 21.47 1.73
C GLN A 88 -9.40 21.28 1.92
N VAL A 89 -8.81 20.30 1.22
CA VAL A 89 -7.35 20.08 1.23
C VAL A 89 -6.64 21.18 0.44
N ALA A 90 -7.17 21.54 -0.73
CA ALA A 90 -6.64 22.62 -1.55
C ALA A 90 -6.68 23.98 -0.80
N ASP A 91 -7.77 24.27 -0.13
CA ASP A 91 -7.95 25.51 0.67
C ASP A 91 -6.96 25.57 1.85
N ALA A 92 -6.76 24.44 2.54
CA ALA A 92 -5.80 24.36 3.64
C ALA A 92 -4.36 24.61 3.16
N ILE A 93 -3.99 24.01 2.01
CA ILE A 93 -2.69 24.25 1.36
C ILE A 93 -2.55 25.72 0.97
N HIS A 94 -3.56 26.28 0.30
CA HIS A 94 -3.55 27.67 -0.14
C HIS A 94 -3.41 28.65 1.04
N GLN A 95 -4.18 28.44 2.11
CA GLN A 95 -4.09 29.24 3.32
C GLN A 95 -2.69 29.19 3.95
N GLN A 96 -2.09 28.00 4.03
CA GLN A 96 -0.74 27.83 4.58
C GLN A 96 0.32 28.50 3.70
N VAL A 97 0.24 28.33 2.38
CA VAL A 97 1.16 28.97 1.44
C VAL A 97 1.03 30.52 1.53
N SER A 98 -0.18 31.04 1.60
CA SER A 98 -0.45 32.48 1.71
C SER A 98 0.09 33.08 3.00
N SER A 99 0.31 32.32 4.06
CA SER A 99 0.95 32.80 5.29
C SER A 99 2.46 33.05 5.16
N GLY A 100 3.09 32.59 4.06
CA GLY A 100 4.54 32.67 3.81
C GLY A 100 5.38 31.63 4.56
N LEU A 101 4.81 30.85 5.49
CA LEU A 101 5.54 29.82 6.22
C LEU A 101 5.52 28.49 5.44
N LEU A 102 6.49 28.30 4.53
CA LEU A 102 6.61 27.12 3.66
C LEU A 102 7.51 26.01 4.24
N THR A 103 8.43 26.39 5.11
CA THR A 103 9.35 25.45 5.78
C THR A 103 9.77 26.00 7.13
N ASN A 104 10.08 25.14 8.08
CA ASN A 104 10.56 25.56 9.39
C ASN A 104 11.52 24.57 10.05
N TYR A 105 11.94 23.49 9.37
CA TYR A 105 12.77 22.44 9.97
C TYR A 105 12.14 21.92 11.29
N CYS A 106 12.92 21.80 12.36
CA CYS A 106 12.45 21.39 13.69
C CYS A 106 11.95 22.57 14.56
N PHE A 107 11.98 23.82 14.06
CA PHE A 107 11.41 24.93 14.82
C PHE A 107 9.89 24.73 15.05
N PRO A 108 9.38 25.11 16.21
CA PRO A 108 7.94 24.95 16.52
C PRO A 108 7.06 25.68 15.52
N SER A 109 5.93 25.09 15.14
CA SER A 109 4.87 25.74 14.39
C SER A 109 3.50 25.28 14.88
N SER A 110 2.51 26.19 14.82
CA SER A 110 1.15 25.91 15.28
C SER A 110 0.48 24.80 14.46
N ILE A 111 0.71 24.78 13.14
CA ILE A 111 0.10 23.76 12.27
C ILE A 111 0.66 22.35 12.55
N ARG A 112 1.97 22.25 12.86
CA ARG A 112 2.56 20.97 13.27
C ARG A 112 2.00 20.51 14.61
N ALA A 113 1.85 21.40 15.58
CA ALA A 113 1.24 21.09 16.87
C ALA A 113 -0.20 20.55 16.70
N LYS A 114 -1.03 21.24 15.91
CA LYS A 114 -2.41 20.81 15.60
C LYS A 114 -2.46 19.42 14.95
N LEU A 115 -1.55 19.13 14.00
CA LEU A 115 -1.52 17.83 13.36
C LEU A 115 -1.12 16.72 14.34
N VAL A 116 -0.07 16.94 15.15
CA VAL A 116 0.38 15.96 16.16
C VAL A 116 -0.70 15.70 17.18
N GLU A 117 -1.36 16.75 17.68
CA GLU A 117 -2.50 16.66 18.59
C GLU A 117 -3.67 15.87 17.95
N ARG A 118 -3.97 16.15 16.67
CA ARG A 118 -5.02 15.41 15.95
C ARG A 118 -4.69 13.94 15.80
N LEU A 119 -3.47 13.59 15.41
CA LEU A 119 -3.02 12.20 15.32
C LEU A 119 -3.10 11.50 16.69
N ALA A 120 -2.57 12.12 17.73
CA ALA A 120 -2.63 11.56 19.08
C ALA A 120 -4.08 11.35 19.56
N SER A 121 -5.02 12.24 19.18
CA SER A 121 -6.43 12.13 19.58
C SER A 121 -7.20 10.97 18.95
N ILE A 122 -6.70 10.41 17.82
CA ILE A 122 -7.37 9.33 17.08
C ILE A 122 -6.61 7.99 17.16
N LEU A 123 -5.43 7.99 17.79
CA LEU A 123 -4.64 6.79 18.07
C LEU A 123 -5.03 6.18 19.42
N PRO A 124 -4.79 4.87 19.62
CA PRO A 124 -4.83 4.28 20.95
C PRO A 124 -3.97 5.06 21.94
N GLN A 125 -4.47 5.25 23.17
CA GLN A 125 -3.82 6.06 24.21
C GLN A 125 -2.36 5.64 24.50
N GLN A 126 -2.01 4.38 24.24
CA GLN A 126 -0.66 3.83 24.41
C GLN A 126 0.34 4.36 23.38
N LEU A 127 -0.14 4.83 22.22
CA LEU A 127 0.69 5.44 21.16
C LEU A 127 0.71 6.96 21.33
N ASP A 128 1.31 7.41 22.41
CA ASP A 128 1.20 8.78 22.96
C ASP A 128 2.22 9.78 22.41
N LYS A 129 3.16 9.30 21.58
CA LYS A 129 4.16 10.14 20.85
C LYS A 129 4.06 9.96 19.36
N VAL A 130 4.18 11.05 18.62
CA VAL A 130 4.15 11.09 17.17
C VAL A 130 5.38 11.79 16.63
N PHE A 131 6.13 11.12 15.76
CA PHE A 131 7.25 11.69 15.02
C PHE A 131 6.89 11.80 13.54
N LEU A 132 6.82 13.03 13.01
CA LEU A 132 6.52 13.30 11.61
C LEU A 132 7.77 13.13 10.74
N LEU A 133 7.59 12.52 9.57
CA LEU A 133 8.61 12.25 8.56
C LEU A 133 8.02 12.55 7.17
N THR A 134 8.70 12.20 6.08
CA THR A 134 8.25 12.52 4.71
C THR A 134 7.73 11.31 3.95
N THR A 135 8.34 10.14 4.12
CA THR A 135 7.99 8.93 3.35
C THR A 135 7.73 7.72 4.23
N GLY A 136 6.99 6.73 3.72
CA GLY A 136 6.78 5.46 4.42
C GLY A 136 8.09 4.70 4.67
N SER A 137 9.07 4.79 3.73
CA SER A 137 10.40 4.18 3.95
C SER A 137 11.10 4.77 5.16
N GLU A 138 11.05 6.10 5.35
CA GLU A 138 11.63 6.76 6.53
C GLU A 138 10.96 6.35 7.83
N THR A 139 9.63 6.08 7.82
CA THR A 139 8.95 5.60 9.03
C THR A 139 9.43 4.21 9.43
N VAL A 140 9.65 3.34 8.46
CA VAL A 140 10.19 1.99 8.71
C VAL A 140 11.65 2.07 9.18
N GLU A 141 12.49 2.92 8.56
CA GLU A 141 13.88 3.16 9.04
C GLU A 141 13.89 3.67 10.49
N CYS A 142 12.96 4.58 10.83
CA CYS A 142 12.79 5.09 12.20
C CYS A 142 12.38 3.96 13.15
N ALA A 143 11.41 3.12 12.78
CA ALA A 143 10.96 2.01 13.60
C ALA A 143 12.09 0.97 13.83
N ILE A 144 12.88 0.64 12.80
CA ILE A 144 14.06 -0.23 12.91
C ILE A 144 15.08 0.34 13.92
N LYS A 145 15.39 1.65 13.82
CA LYS A 145 16.28 2.32 14.77
C LYS A 145 15.74 2.25 16.20
N LEU A 146 14.46 2.52 16.39
CA LEU A 146 13.81 2.47 17.71
C LEU A 146 13.81 1.05 18.28
N CYS A 147 13.54 0.03 17.48
CA CYS A 147 13.62 -1.37 17.91
C CYS A 147 15.04 -1.72 18.37
N ARG A 148 16.07 -1.38 17.59
CA ARG A 148 17.46 -1.65 17.96
C ARG A 148 17.89 -0.84 19.17
N ALA A 149 17.49 0.43 19.29
CA ALA A 149 17.75 1.25 20.45
C ALA A 149 17.10 0.67 21.71
N TRP A 150 15.85 0.19 21.60
CA TRP A 150 15.14 -0.50 22.67
C TRP A 150 15.87 -1.75 23.13
N GLY A 151 16.29 -2.61 22.18
CA GLY A 151 17.03 -3.84 22.48
C GLY A 151 18.34 -3.55 23.22
N MET A 152 19.14 -2.58 22.72
CA MET A 152 20.38 -2.17 23.38
C MET A 152 20.16 -1.61 24.78
N ASN A 153 19.06 -0.88 25.00
CA ASN A 153 18.71 -0.31 26.30
C ASN A 153 18.32 -1.40 27.34
N GLN A 154 18.02 -2.64 26.91
CA GLN A 154 17.82 -3.79 27.81
C GLN A 154 19.13 -4.39 28.34
N GLY A 155 20.27 -3.79 28.01
CA GLY A 155 21.60 -4.23 28.46
C GLY A 155 22.22 -5.36 27.63
N ASP A 156 21.58 -5.83 26.57
CA ASP A 156 22.14 -6.85 25.66
C ASP A 156 22.23 -6.32 24.22
N ARG A 157 23.46 -6.03 23.78
CA ARG A 157 23.73 -5.59 22.39
C ARG A 157 23.36 -6.63 21.33
N ARG A 158 23.21 -7.91 21.69
CA ARG A 158 22.76 -8.96 20.78
C ARG A 158 21.27 -8.88 20.48
N LYS A 159 20.47 -8.15 21.28
CA LYS A 159 19.06 -7.90 21.06
C LYS A 159 18.88 -6.82 19.97
N SER A 160 19.17 -7.20 18.72
CA SER A 160 19.16 -6.28 17.56
C SER A 160 18.48 -6.87 16.32
N VAL A 161 18.01 -8.12 16.40
CA VAL A 161 17.36 -8.79 15.27
C VAL A 161 15.99 -8.17 15.02
N ILE A 162 15.72 -7.87 13.77
CA ILE A 162 14.41 -7.46 13.24
C ILE A 162 13.84 -8.64 12.49
N VAL A 163 12.74 -9.18 12.99
CA VAL A 163 11.95 -10.20 12.29
C VAL A 163 10.95 -9.50 11.40
N SER A 164 10.85 -9.91 10.15
CA SER A 164 9.83 -9.48 9.19
C SER A 164 9.31 -10.70 8.41
N PHE A 165 8.55 -10.48 7.35
CA PHE A 165 7.90 -11.59 6.65
C PHE A 165 8.23 -11.60 5.16
N ASP A 166 8.20 -12.78 4.55
CA ASP A 166 8.30 -12.96 3.11
C ASP A 166 7.18 -12.17 2.39
N LYS A 167 7.39 -11.82 1.15
CA LYS A 167 6.45 -11.05 0.31
C LYS A 167 6.14 -9.62 0.83
N ALA A 168 6.65 -9.22 2.00
CA ALA A 168 6.42 -7.90 2.59
C ALA A 168 7.10 -6.78 1.80
N PHE A 169 6.47 -5.59 1.80
CA PHE A 169 7.01 -4.37 1.23
C PHE A 169 7.03 -3.25 2.26
N HIS A 170 8.22 -2.89 2.73
CA HIS A 170 8.42 -1.88 3.78
C HIS A 170 9.09 -0.59 3.29
N GLY A 171 9.41 -0.50 2.00
CA GLY A 171 10.05 0.68 1.42
C GLY A 171 11.24 0.33 0.53
N ARG A 172 11.95 1.36 0.06
CA ARG A 172 13.06 1.22 -0.88
C ARG A 172 14.39 1.85 -0.41
N THR A 173 14.46 2.35 0.81
CA THR A 173 15.71 2.72 1.45
C THR A 173 16.42 1.47 1.99
N LEU A 174 17.69 1.56 2.35
CA LEU A 174 18.53 0.40 2.62
C LEU A 174 17.97 -0.51 3.72
N GLY A 175 17.61 0.03 4.88
CA GLY A 175 17.09 -0.76 6.01
C GLY A 175 15.66 -1.27 5.75
N SER A 176 14.78 -0.40 5.25
CA SER A 176 13.41 -0.79 4.92
C SER A 176 13.36 -1.87 3.83
N GLN A 177 14.29 -1.83 2.87
CA GLN A 177 14.37 -2.84 1.82
C GLN A 177 14.95 -4.16 2.33
N GLN A 178 15.91 -4.12 3.26
CA GLN A 178 16.40 -5.33 3.94
C GLN A 178 15.31 -6.01 4.76
N ALA A 179 14.46 -5.23 5.44
CA ALA A 179 13.28 -5.74 6.13
C ALA A 179 12.21 -6.28 5.16
N GLY A 180 12.17 -5.82 3.90
CA GLY A 180 11.23 -6.32 2.89
C GLY A 180 11.46 -7.80 2.58
N GLY A 181 10.36 -8.50 2.21
CA GLY A 181 10.34 -9.94 1.95
C GLY A 181 10.41 -10.34 0.48
N ILE A 182 10.82 -9.44 -0.43
CA ILE A 182 10.90 -9.69 -1.87
C ILE A 182 12.39 -9.77 -2.28
N PRO A 183 12.97 -10.98 -2.47
CA PRO A 183 14.40 -11.15 -2.71
C PRO A 183 14.93 -10.34 -3.89
N ALA A 184 14.24 -10.38 -5.03
CA ALA A 184 14.67 -9.66 -6.25
C ALA A 184 14.79 -8.13 -6.09
N LEU A 185 14.18 -7.54 -5.06
CA LEU A 185 14.34 -6.13 -4.75
C LEU A 185 15.57 -5.84 -3.88
N LYS A 186 16.25 -6.87 -3.36
CA LYS A 186 17.39 -6.79 -2.45
C LYS A 186 18.74 -7.17 -3.09
N ASP A 187 18.74 -7.73 -4.28
CA ASP A 187 19.94 -8.25 -4.95
C ASP A 187 21.05 -7.20 -5.09
N TRP A 188 20.68 -5.93 -5.26
CA TRP A 188 21.62 -4.82 -5.38
C TRP A 188 22.36 -4.49 -4.07
N ILE A 189 21.87 -4.93 -2.90
CA ILE A 189 22.46 -4.61 -1.59
C ILE A 189 23.80 -5.34 -1.41
N GLY A 190 23.94 -6.53 -1.99
CA GLY A 190 25.17 -7.34 -1.90
C GLY A 190 25.35 -7.94 -0.51
N ASN A 191 25.72 -7.14 0.47
CA ASN A 191 25.93 -7.57 1.86
C ASN A 191 24.70 -7.27 2.72
N LEU A 192 23.83 -8.28 2.88
CA LEU A 192 22.69 -8.19 3.77
C LEU A 192 23.12 -8.24 5.24
N ASP A 193 22.53 -7.40 6.07
CA ASP A 193 22.70 -7.45 7.52
C ASP A 193 22.00 -8.71 8.06
N PRO A 194 22.71 -9.65 8.69
CA PRO A 194 22.14 -10.87 9.25
C PRO A 194 21.14 -10.60 10.41
N GLY A 195 21.09 -9.38 10.89
CA GLY A 195 20.08 -8.93 11.86
C GLY A 195 18.70 -8.71 11.26
N PHE A 196 18.47 -8.96 9.97
CA PHE A 196 17.14 -8.99 9.36
C PHE A 196 16.76 -10.44 8.99
N VAL A 197 15.71 -10.95 9.59
CA VAL A 197 15.23 -12.33 9.40
C VAL A 197 13.81 -12.31 8.86
N GLN A 198 13.59 -12.92 7.68
CA GLN A 198 12.27 -13.05 7.08
C GLN A 198 11.69 -14.44 7.38
N LEU A 199 10.47 -14.48 7.92
CA LEU A 199 9.68 -15.69 8.14
C LEU A 199 8.54 -15.74 7.11
N ALA A 200 7.95 -16.90 6.90
CA ALA A 200 6.80 -17.05 6.02
C ALA A 200 5.58 -16.35 6.65
N PHE A 201 4.88 -15.52 5.86
CA PHE A 201 3.65 -14.87 6.31
C PHE A 201 2.49 -15.86 6.33
N PRO A 202 1.68 -15.93 7.40
CA PRO A 202 0.63 -16.93 7.55
C PRO A 202 -0.64 -16.56 6.77
N ASP A 203 -0.56 -16.56 5.43
CA ASP A 203 -1.64 -16.10 4.55
C ASP A 203 -2.68 -17.18 4.21
N GLY A 204 -2.41 -18.44 4.46
CA GLY A 204 -3.30 -19.57 4.19
C GLY A 204 -3.38 -20.00 2.71
N PHE A 205 -2.67 -19.31 1.82
CA PHE A 205 -2.61 -19.66 0.41
C PHE A 205 -1.19 -19.93 -0.07
N TRP A 206 -0.29 -18.96 0.04
CA TRP A 206 1.13 -19.12 -0.29
C TRP A 206 1.86 -19.89 0.82
N THR A 207 1.43 -19.69 2.06
CA THR A 207 1.90 -20.35 3.27
C THR A 207 0.73 -21.10 3.90
N GLU A 208 0.78 -22.45 3.91
CA GLU A 208 -0.31 -23.28 4.43
C GLU A 208 -0.38 -23.26 5.96
N ASP A 209 0.79 -23.28 6.62
CA ASP A 209 0.87 -23.20 8.07
C ASP A 209 0.57 -21.78 8.54
N THR A 210 -0.61 -21.63 9.13
CA THR A 210 -1.08 -20.36 9.71
C THR A 210 -1.08 -20.38 11.23
N THR A 211 -0.45 -21.39 11.85
CA THR A 211 -0.34 -21.52 13.30
C THR A 211 0.75 -20.62 13.86
N PHE A 212 0.64 -20.25 15.12
CA PHE A 212 1.68 -19.46 15.78
C PHE A 212 2.91 -20.33 16.12
N GLU A 213 2.75 -21.61 16.34
CA GLU A 213 3.84 -22.58 16.48
C GLU A 213 4.74 -22.60 15.24
N GLY A 214 4.16 -22.32 14.05
CA GLY A 214 4.90 -22.12 12.80
C GLY A 214 5.87 -20.95 12.89
N PHE A 215 5.50 -19.85 13.53
CA PHE A 215 6.39 -18.71 13.75
C PHE A 215 7.58 -19.10 14.65
N GLU A 216 7.32 -19.71 15.80
CA GLU A 216 8.37 -20.11 16.74
C GLU A 216 9.33 -21.13 16.12
N ARG A 217 8.81 -22.10 15.37
CA ARG A 217 9.60 -23.09 14.64
C ARG A 217 10.52 -22.42 13.59
N GLN A 218 9.97 -21.55 12.73
CA GLN A 218 10.75 -20.86 11.70
C GLN A 218 11.83 -19.95 12.31
N LEU A 219 11.54 -19.29 13.44
CA LEU A 219 12.52 -18.48 14.15
C LEU A 219 13.69 -19.34 14.67
N ALA A 220 13.40 -20.52 15.22
CA ALA A 220 14.41 -21.46 15.67
C ALA A 220 15.22 -22.06 14.50
N GLU A 221 14.58 -22.38 13.38
CA GLU A 221 15.24 -22.84 12.15
C GLU A 221 16.18 -21.79 11.55
N ALA A 222 15.83 -20.49 11.70
CA ALA A 222 16.70 -19.39 11.33
C ALA A 222 17.88 -19.17 12.33
N GLY A 223 17.96 -19.96 13.38
CA GLY A 223 19.04 -19.88 14.40
C GLY A 223 18.92 -18.69 15.32
N VAL A 224 17.75 -18.07 15.41
CA VAL A 224 17.51 -16.85 16.22
C VAL A 224 16.83 -17.26 17.54
N GLN A 225 17.44 -16.83 18.64
CA GLN A 225 16.81 -16.98 19.97
C GLN A 225 15.86 -15.80 20.23
N PRO A 226 14.71 -16.02 20.90
CA PRO A 226 13.75 -14.96 21.20
C PRO A 226 14.37 -13.72 21.87
N GLU A 227 15.36 -13.91 22.72
CA GLU A 227 16.08 -12.85 23.45
C GLU A 227 16.88 -11.92 22.51
N GLN A 228 17.20 -12.38 21.30
CA GLN A 228 17.91 -11.59 20.30
C GLN A 228 16.99 -10.68 19.48
N VAL A 229 15.65 -10.92 19.52
CA VAL A 229 14.70 -10.16 18.72
C VAL A 229 14.42 -8.82 19.39
N ALA A 230 14.81 -7.73 18.72
CA ALA A 230 14.49 -6.36 19.12
C ALA A 230 13.08 -5.95 18.71
N GLY A 231 12.62 -6.42 17.57
CA GLY A 231 11.28 -6.13 17.08
C GLY A 231 10.81 -7.06 15.99
N VAL A 232 9.49 -7.21 15.89
CA VAL A 232 8.81 -7.88 14.80
C VAL A 232 8.04 -6.82 14.00
N LEU A 233 8.38 -6.68 12.73
CA LEU A 233 7.82 -5.70 11.79
C LEU A 233 6.95 -6.41 10.77
N LEU A 234 5.70 -6.00 10.64
CA LEU A 234 4.79 -6.53 9.63
C LEU A 234 3.84 -5.47 9.10
N GLU A 235 3.43 -5.63 7.84
CA GLU A 235 2.26 -4.93 7.30
C GLU A 235 1.00 -5.53 7.93
N THR A 236 0.06 -4.70 8.40
CA THR A 236 -1.21 -5.18 8.98
C THR A 236 -2.09 -5.93 7.98
N TYR A 237 -1.91 -5.65 6.70
CA TYR A 237 -2.16 -6.58 5.60
C TYR A 237 -1.01 -6.45 4.58
N GLN A 238 -0.60 -7.56 3.98
CA GLN A 238 0.48 -7.52 2.99
C GLN A 238 0.05 -6.77 1.72
N GLY A 239 0.72 -5.66 1.42
CA GLY A 239 0.39 -4.80 0.30
C GLY A 239 0.46 -5.48 -1.07
N GLY A 240 1.36 -6.43 -1.25
CA GLY A 240 1.52 -7.18 -2.50
C GLY A 240 0.47 -8.26 -2.73
N THR A 241 -0.05 -8.88 -1.68
CA THR A 241 -0.96 -10.04 -1.74
C THR A 241 -2.37 -9.73 -1.27
N GLY A 242 -2.59 -8.63 -0.54
CA GLY A 242 -3.85 -8.32 0.13
C GLY A 242 -4.12 -9.19 1.37
N ALA A 243 -3.19 -10.04 1.77
CA ALA A 243 -3.37 -11.03 2.81
C ALA A 243 -3.38 -10.41 4.21
N PHE A 244 -4.28 -10.91 5.05
CA PHE A 244 -4.33 -10.67 6.48
C PHE A 244 -3.90 -11.95 7.21
N ALA A 245 -3.09 -11.81 8.26
CA ALA A 245 -2.81 -12.93 9.15
C ALA A 245 -4.08 -13.35 9.93
N PRO A 246 -4.18 -14.60 10.42
CA PRO A 246 -5.25 -14.97 11.34
C PRO A 246 -5.24 -14.11 12.61
N VAL A 247 -6.43 -13.81 13.14
CA VAL A 247 -6.57 -12.98 14.34
C VAL A 247 -5.83 -13.58 15.53
N GLU A 248 -5.96 -14.89 15.74
CA GLU A 248 -5.31 -15.58 16.85
C GLU A 248 -3.78 -15.62 16.72
N TYR A 249 -3.27 -15.73 15.48
CA TYR A 249 -1.83 -15.60 15.20
C TYR A 249 -1.30 -14.22 15.66
N MET A 250 -1.99 -13.15 15.29
CA MET A 250 -1.58 -11.78 15.64
C MET A 250 -1.68 -11.52 17.15
N ARG A 251 -2.68 -12.10 17.82
CA ARG A 251 -2.81 -12.03 19.30
C ARG A 251 -1.66 -12.79 19.98
N SER A 252 -1.35 -13.98 19.48
CA SER A 252 -0.23 -14.79 19.98
C SER A 252 1.11 -14.07 19.75
N LEU A 253 1.28 -13.43 18.58
CA LEU A 253 2.46 -12.64 18.27
C LEU A 253 2.61 -11.45 19.23
N ARG A 254 1.52 -10.74 19.55
CA ARG A 254 1.54 -9.65 20.55
C ARG A 254 2.01 -10.18 21.90
N GLN A 255 1.41 -11.28 22.37
CA GLN A 255 1.78 -11.89 23.63
C GLN A 255 3.24 -12.40 23.65
N TRP A 256 3.70 -12.94 22.53
CA TRP A 256 5.09 -13.37 22.37
C TRP A 256 6.05 -12.19 22.47
N CYS A 257 5.75 -11.09 21.78
CA CYS A 257 6.54 -9.87 21.87
C CYS A 257 6.61 -9.34 23.31
N ASP A 258 5.48 -9.36 24.04
CA ASP A 258 5.43 -8.95 25.44
C ASP A 258 6.30 -9.84 26.33
N ARG A 259 6.21 -11.19 26.17
CA ARG A 259 7.01 -12.14 26.97
C ARG A 259 8.51 -12.00 26.77
N HIS A 260 8.92 -11.71 25.53
CA HIS A 260 10.33 -11.60 25.16
C HIS A 260 10.85 -10.16 25.11
N ASN A 261 10.03 -9.19 25.53
CA ASN A 261 10.37 -7.77 25.51
C ASN A 261 10.87 -7.29 24.13
N ALA A 262 10.30 -7.86 23.07
CA ALA A 262 10.46 -7.42 21.68
C ALA A 262 9.37 -6.42 21.31
N LEU A 263 9.66 -5.46 20.43
CA LEU A 263 8.65 -4.51 20.00
C LEU A 263 7.84 -5.07 18.84
N LEU A 264 6.50 -4.92 18.90
CA LEU A 264 5.62 -5.18 17.78
C LEU A 264 5.44 -3.90 16.97
N VAL A 265 5.83 -3.92 15.70
CA VAL A 265 5.72 -2.80 14.77
C VAL A 265 4.68 -3.12 13.71
N CYS A 266 3.60 -2.34 13.65
CA CYS A 266 2.62 -2.41 12.58
C CYS A 266 2.92 -1.37 11.49
N ASP A 267 3.20 -1.85 10.29
CA ASP A 267 3.28 -1.00 9.10
C ASP A 267 1.87 -0.72 8.57
N GLU A 268 1.36 0.45 8.93
CA GLU A 268 0.04 0.98 8.55
C GLU A 268 0.11 1.90 7.30
N VAL A 269 1.26 1.94 6.63
CA VAL A 269 1.47 2.84 5.47
C VAL A 269 0.45 2.61 4.36
N GLN A 270 0.00 1.36 4.18
CA GLN A 270 -1.08 1.04 3.24
C GLN A 270 -2.43 0.84 3.91
N ALA A 271 -2.45 0.31 5.13
CA ALA A 271 -3.67 -0.14 5.82
C ALA A 271 -4.40 0.97 6.54
N GLY A 272 -3.68 1.98 7.01
CA GLY A 272 -4.23 3.05 7.82
C GLY A 272 -5.18 3.99 7.10
N PHE A 273 -5.77 4.86 7.88
CA PHE A 273 -6.66 5.92 7.42
C PHE A 273 -7.89 5.40 6.66
N GLY A 274 -8.53 4.35 7.18
CA GLY A 274 -9.83 3.87 6.71
C GLY A 274 -9.79 2.82 5.61
N ARG A 275 -8.63 2.52 5.01
CA ARG A 275 -8.52 1.67 3.82
C ARG A 275 -9.18 0.30 3.97
N THR A 276 -9.03 -0.33 5.12
CA THR A 276 -9.48 -1.70 5.38
C THR A 276 -10.88 -1.79 5.99
N GLY A 277 -11.57 -0.65 6.14
CA GLY A 277 -12.89 -0.59 6.75
C GLY A 277 -12.87 -0.34 8.27
N THR A 278 -11.69 -0.16 8.83
CA THR A 278 -11.40 0.39 10.17
C THR A 278 -10.45 1.57 10.01
N LEU A 279 -10.30 2.42 11.01
CA LEU A 279 -9.37 3.55 10.92
C LEU A 279 -7.92 3.05 10.80
N TRP A 280 -7.57 2.04 11.58
CA TRP A 280 -6.28 1.38 11.60
C TRP A 280 -6.42 -0.11 11.28
N GLY A 281 -5.50 -0.67 10.50
CA GLY A 281 -5.54 -2.08 10.13
C GLY A 281 -5.34 -3.03 11.32
N PHE A 282 -4.55 -2.65 12.33
CA PHE A 282 -4.34 -3.45 13.54
C PHE A 282 -5.61 -3.64 14.38
N GLU A 283 -6.64 -2.80 14.21
CA GLU A 283 -7.94 -2.95 14.89
C GLU A 283 -8.63 -4.27 14.54
N HIS A 284 -8.40 -4.81 13.34
CA HIS A 284 -8.96 -6.11 12.93
C HIS A 284 -8.51 -7.28 13.81
N TYR A 285 -7.40 -7.11 14.52
CA TYR A 285 -6.80 -8.13 15.36
C TYR A 285 -7.12 -7.92 16.85
N GLY A 286 -7.65 -6.75 17.22
CA GLY A 286 -7.88 -6.36 18.60
C GLY A 286 -6.58 -6.24 19.40
N ILE A 287 -5.50 -5.80 18.77
CA ILE A 287 -4.19 -5.58 19.38
C ILE A 287 -3.78 -4.11 19.28
N ILE A 288 -2.83 -3.70 20.12
CA ILE A 288 -2.15 -2.42 20.03
C ILE A 288 -0.66 -2.69 19.83
N PRO A 289 -0.04 -2.18 18.75
CA PRO A 289 1.40 -2.31 18.54
C PRO A 289 2.18 -1.40 19.50
N ASP A 290 3.50 -1.62 19.58
CA ASP A 290 4.42 -0.71 20.29
C ASP A 290 4.77 0.50 19.43
N LEU A 291 4.87 0.29 18.12
CA LEU A 291 5.11 1.31 17.11
C LEU A 291 4.16 1.09 15.92
N ALA A 292 3.64 2.17 15.37
CA ALA A 292 2.87 2.15 14.12
C ALA A 292 3.48 3.13 13.12
N CYS A 293 3.70 2.66 11.87
CA CYS A 293 4.23 3.45 10.78
C CYS A 293 3.10 3.90 9.85
N PHE A 294 3.00 5.20 9.58
CA PHE A 294 1.98 5.81 8.73
C PHE A 294 2.59 6.52 7.53
N GLY A 295 1.87 6.52 6.42
CA GLY A 295 2.23 7.22 5.20
C GLY A 295 1.04 7.35 4.28
N LYS A 296 1.27 7.55 2.97
CA LYS A 296 0.21 7.53 1.93
C LYS A 296 -1.05 8.31 2.32
N GLY A 297 -2.07 7.59 2.81
CA GLY A 297 -3.37 8.16 3.20
C GLY A 297 -3.34 9.23 4.30
N ILE A 298 -2.23 9.39 5.02
CA ILE A 298 -2.09 10.42 6.07
C ILE A 298 -2.32 11.82 5.55
N SER A 299 -1.80 12.15 4.36
CA SER A 299 -1.98 13.46 3.73
C SER A 299 -2.93 13.42 2.54
N GLY A 300 -3.09 12.25 1.92
CA GLY A 300 -3.89 12.10 0.71
C GLY A 300 -3.35 12.83 -0.52
N SER A 301 -2.22 13.53 -0.41
CA SER A 301 -1.67 14.40 -1.46
C SER A 301 -0.17 14.65 -1.32
N LEU A 302 0.25 15.45 -0.35
CA LEU A 302 1.63 15.89 -0.18
C LEU A 302 2.49 14.88 0.61
N PRO A 303 3.81 14.86 0.40
CA PRO A 303 4.72 13.94 1.10
C PRO A 303 4.71 14.20 2.61
N LEU A 304 4.07 13.32 3.36
CA LEU A 304 4.08 13.27 4.82
C LEU A 304 3.92 11.84 5.29
N SER A 305 4.58 11.54 6.39
CA SER A 305 4.47 10.26 7.08
C SER A 305 4.69 10.45 8.58
N ALA A 306 4.43 9.44 9.38
CA ALA A 306 4.61 9.50 10.81
C ALA A 306 4.94 8.12 11.41
N VAL A 307 5.66 8.13 12.52
CA VAL A 307 5.73 7.00 13.45
C VAL A 307 5.03 7.41 14.72
N ALA A 308 4.12 6.58 15.20
CA ALA A 308 3.54 6.74 16.54
C ALA A 308 3.98 5.57 17.43
N GLY A 309 4.22 5.86 18.71
CA GLY A 309 4.66 4.85 19.66
C GLY A 309 4.58 5.33 21.11
N ARG A 310 4.90 4.42 22.00
CA ARG A 310 4.97 4.73 23.44
C ARG A 310 6.12 5.67 23.75
N ALA A 311 5.93 6.66 24.63
CA ALA A 311 6.97 7.62 25.03
C ALA A 311 8.25 6.93 25.50
N ALA A 312 8.16 5.83 26.24
CA ALA A 312 9.30 5.06 26.71
C ALA A 312 10.20 4.52 25.58
N ILE A 313 9.69 4.39 24.36
CA ILE A 313 10.42 3.94 23.17
C ILE A 313 10.82 5.15 22.33
N MET A 314 9.88 6.05 22.08
CA MET A 314 10.07 7.19 21.19
C MET A 314 11.10 8.21 21.72
N ASP A 315 11.24 8.31 23.03
CA ASP A 315 12.17 9.24 23.70
C ASP A 315 13.56 8.60 24.00
N LEU A 316 13.84 7.37 23.55
CA LEU A 316 15.17 6.74 23.70
C LEU A 316 16.27 7.50 22.94
N PRO A 317 16.06 7.97 21.72
CA PRO A 317 17.05 8.81 21.02
C PRO A 317 17.11 10.19 21.67
N GLY A 318 18.34 10.66 21.94
CA GLY A 318 18.54 12.00 22.52
C GLY A 318 18.12 13.15 21.58
N PRO A 319 17.99 14.37 22.10
CA PRO A 319 17.63 15.54 21.30
C PRO A 319 18.50 15.69 20.05
N GLY A 320 17.86 15.91 18.90
CA GLY A 320 18.53 16.14 17.61
C GLY A 320 19.09 14.89 16.92
N SER A 321 19.03 13.69 17.53
CA SER A 321 19.66 12.49 16.98
C SER A 321 18.88 11.79 15.86
N MET A 322 17.59 12.12 15.67
CA MET A 322 16.71 11.50 14.67
C MET A 322 15.92 12.51 13.85
N THR A 323 16.40 13.75 13.72
CA THR A 323 15.70 14.77 12.93
C THR A 323 15.80 14.52 11.44
N SER A 324 14.76 14.92 10.68
CA SER A 324 14.75 15.00 9.22
C SER A 324 14.51 16.45 8.81
N THR A 325 15.22 16.94 7.78
CA THR A 325 15.19 18.36 7.38
C THR A 325 13.79 18.86 7.05
N HIS A 326 12.96 18.01 6.43
CA HIS A 326 11.60 18.35 6.02
C HIS A 326 10.52 17.85 6.99
N THR A 327 10.91 17.39 8.17
CA THR A 327 9.97 16.86 9.16
C THR A 327 8.93 17.90 9.53
N GLY A 328 7.66 17.51 9.53
CA GLY A 328 6.57 18.40 9.91
C GLY A 328 6.47 19.65 9.06
N ASN A 329 6.81 19.56 7.75
CA ASN A 329 6.66 20.70 6.83
C ASN A 329 5.26 21.33 6.97
N PRO A 330 5.16 22.65 7.13
CA PRO A 330 3.89 23.32 7.42
C PRO A 330 2.80 23.11 6.37
N VAL A 331 3.16 23.10 5.08
CA VAL A 331 2.21 22.89 3.97
C VAL A 331 1.71 21.44 3.98
N CYS A 332 2.61 20.49 4.19
CA CYS A 332 2.24 19.08 4.30
C CYS A 332 1.38 18.80 5.55
N CYS A 333 1.67 19.47 6.67
CA CYS A 333 0.87 19.38 7.88
C CYS A 333 -0.55 19.91 7.67
N ALA A 334 -0.70 21.03 6.94
CA ALA A 334 -2.02 21.61 6.63
C ALA A 334 -2.84 20.64 5.75
N ALA A 335 -2.23 20.08 4.70
CA ALA A 335 -2.87 19.10 3.84
C ALA A 335 -3.29 17.84 4.62
N ALA A 336 -2.40 17.30 5.45
CA ALA A 336 -2.67 16.11 6.25
C ALA A 336 -3.81 16.34 7.26
N LEU A 337 -3.80 17.45 7.96
CA LEU A 337 -4.86 17.79 8.92
C LEU A 337 -6.23 17.89 8.23
N ALA A 338 -6.30 18.51 7.07
CA ALA A 338 -7.53 18.59 6.28
C ALA A 338 -7.98 17.20 5.78
N SER A 339 -7.05 16.40 5.24
CA SER A 339 -7.34 15.03 4.78
C SER A 339 -7.86 14.12 5.90
N ILE A 340 -7.19 14.12 7.06
CA ILE A 340 -7.62 13.33 8.23
C ILE A 340 -9.01 13.77 8.69
N ASN A 341 -9.28 15.08 8.75
CA ASN A 341 -10.58 15.56 9.14
C ASN A 341 -11.69 15.12 8.17
N LEU A 342 -11.43 15.10 6.86
CA LEU A 342 -12.38 14.57 5.87
C LEU A 342 -12.65 13.09 6.07
N ILE A 343 -11.59 12.29 6.25
CA ILE A 343 -11.72 10.83 6.48
C ILE A 343 -12.64 10.55 7.67
N LEU A 344 -12.51 11.34 8.73
CA LEU A 344 -13.29 11.17 9.96
C LEU A 344 -14.71 11.75 9.84
N SER A 345 -14.85 12.97 9.33
CA SER A 345 -16.15 13.66 9.27
C SER A 345 -17.12 13.06 8.25
N GLU A 346 -16.60 12.43 7.19
CA GLU A 346 -17.38 11.75 6.16
C GLU A 346 -17.49 10.23 6.41
N ASP A 347 -16.98 9.73 7.53
CA ASP A 347 -16.96 8.30 7.87
C ASP A 347 -16.46 7.41 6.72
N LEU A 348 -15.32 7.80 6.13
CA LEU A 348 -14.80 7.08 4.96
C LEU A 348 -14.36 5.64 5.30
N ALA A 349 -14.01 5.35 6.54
CA ALA A 349 -13.77 3.99 7.01
C ALA A 349 -15.06 3.17 7.01
N GLY A 350 -16.18 3.74 7.45
CA GLY A 350 -17.51 3.12 7.37
C GLY A 350 -17.94 2.88 5.93
N ASN A 351 -17.70 3.83 5.02
CA ASN A 351 -17.95 3.63 3.59
C ASN A 351 -17.11 2.48 3.03
N ALA A 352 -15.81 2.44 3.37
CA ALA A 352 -14.92 1.35 2.95
C ALA A 352 -15.37 -0.02 3.50
N LYS A 353 -15.84 -0.07 4.74
CA LYS A 353 -16.42 -1.29 5.34
C LYS A 353 -17.66 -1.76 4.58
N ARG A 354 -18.59 -0.85 4.31
CA ARG A 354 -19.87 -1.15 3.63
C ARG A 354 -19.64 -1.60 2.19
N LEU A 355 -18.89 -0.83 1.41
CA LEU A 355 -18.63 -1.13 0.00
C LEU A 355 -17.67 -2.32 -0.16
N GLY A 356 -16.79 -2.53 0.82
CA GLY A 356 -15.90 -3.68 0.86
C GLY A 356 -16.65 -5.02 0.85
N ILE A 357 -17.84 -5.10 1.47
CA ILE A 357 -18.69 -6.31 1.43
C ILE A 357 -19.08 -6.61 -0.02
N ILE A 358 -19.54 -5.59 -0.76
CA ILE A 358 -19.92 -5.73 -2.17
C ILE A 358 -18.73 -6.16 -3.02
N LEU A 359 -17.57 -5.50 -2.82
CA LEU A 359 -16.33 -5.80 -3.52
C LEU A 359 -15.90 -7.26 -3.32
N GLN A 360 -15.83 -7.72 -2.07
CA GLN A 360 -15.37 -9.08 -1.76
C GLN A 360 -16.36 -10.14 -2.27
N ASP A 361 -17.68 -9.93 -2.13
CA ASP A 361 -18.71 -10.85 -2.63
C ASP A 361 -18.63 -11.02 -4.16
N ARG A 362 -18.51 -9.91 -4.90
CA ARG A 362 -18.38 -9.94 -6.36
C ARG A 362 -17.12 -10.68 -6.81
N LEU A 363 -15.99 -10.41 -6.17
CA LEU A 363 -14.72 -11.08 -6.49
C LEU A 363 -14.72 -12.57 -6.09
N ALA A 364 -15.37 -12.94 -4.99
CA ALA A 364 -15.55 -14.34 -4.60
C ALA A 364 -16.38 -15.12 -5.63
N LYS A 365 -17.46 -14.51 -6.16
CA LYS A 365 -18.26 -15.08 -7.25
C LYS A 365 -17.47 -15.20 -8.55
N LEU A 366 -16.63 -14.21 -8.87
CA LEU A 366 -15.74 -14.28 -10.02
C LEU A 366 -14.75 -15.44 -9.91
N LYS A 367 -14.13 -15.62 -8.74
CA LYS A 367 -13.23 -16.74 -8.46
C LYS A 367 -13.88 -18.10 -8.71
N GLN A 368 -15.17 -18.27 -8.35
CA GLN A 368 -15.89 -19.54 -8.58
C GLN A 368 -16.04 -19.87 -10.08
N ARG A 369 -16.04 -18.85 -10.94
CA ARG A 369 -16.19 -19.01 -12.39
C ARG A 369 -14.87 -19.28 -13.12
N PHE A 370 -13.75 -18.83 -12.54
CA PHE A 370 -12.45 -18.83 -13.21
C PHE A 370 -11.36 -19.51 -12.37
N PRO A 371 -10.91 -20.74 -12.75
CA PRO A 371 -9.83 -21.44 -12.06
C PRO A 371 -8.47 -20.73 -12.17
N GLN A 372 -8.36 -19.72 -13.02
CA GLN A 372 -7.20 -18.81 -13.12
C GLN A 372 -7.10 -17.86 -11.93
N ILE A 373 -8.12 -17.73 -11.11
CA ILE A 373 -8.07 -16.97 -9.86
C ILE A 373 -7.75 -17.94 -8.73
N GLY A 374 -6.51 -17.94 -8.27
CA GLY A 374 -6.07 -18.79 -7.17
C GLY A 374 -6.69 -18.39 -5.84
N VAL A 375 -6.62 -17.09 -5.53
CA VAL A 375 -7.17 -16.54 -4.30
C VAL A 375 -7.59 -15.08 -4.49
N VAL A 376 -8.61 -14.67 -3.74
CA VAL A 376 -9.02 -13.29 -3.52
C VAL A 376 -8.81 -12.96 -2.05
N MET A 377 -8.06 -11.92 -1.76
CA MET A 377 -7.75 -11.47 -0.42
C MET A 377 -8.02 -9.97 -0.27
N GLY A 378 -8.32 -9.51 0.94
CA GLY A 378 -8.57 -8.11 1.22
C GLY A 378 -9.67 -7.88 2.24
N LYS A 379 -9.81 -6.63 2.69
CA LYS A 379 -10.92 -6.13 3.54
C LYS A 379 -11.17 -4.66 3.21
N GLY A 380 -12.40 -4.20 3.44
CA GLY A 380 -12.76 -2.84 3.10
C GLY A 380 -12.59 -2.57 1.59
N LEU A 381 -12.07 -1.41 1.24
CA LEU A 381 -11.82 -1.01 -0.16
C LEU A 381 -10.36 -1.30 -0.58
N VAL A 382 -9.88 -2.47 -0.20
CA VAL A 382 -8.68 -3.07 -0.78
C VAL A 382 -8.93 -4.55 -1.05
N ALA A 383 -8.65 -4.97 -2.29
CA ALA A 383 -8.68 -6.37 -2.68
C ALA A 383 -7.50 -6.70 -3.59
N ALA A 384 -7.10 -7.95 -3.54
CA ALA A 384 -6.08 -8.53 -4.39
C ALA A 384 -6.61 -9.81 -5.04
N VAL A 385 -6.56 -9.87 -6.36
CA VAL A 385 -6.94 -11.02 -7.16
C VAL A 385 -5.67 -11.66 -7.69
N SER A 386 -5.26 -12.80 -7.13
CA SER A 386 -4.05 -13.50 -7.54
C SER A 386 -4.36 -14.39 -8.73
N CYS A 387 -3.85 -14.03 -9.90
CA CYS A 387 -3.90 -14.82 -11.12
C CYS A 387 -2.86 -15.94 -11.05
N VAL A 388 -3.29 -17.16 -11.33
CA VAL A 388 -2.44 -18.35 -11.30
C VAL A 388 -2.66 -19.24 -12.53
N LYS A 389 -1.71 -20.09 -12.84
CA LYS A 389 -1.93 -21.16 -13.81
C LYS A 389 -2.99 -22.12 -13.27
N PRO A 390 -3.99 -22.51 -14.07
CA PRO A 390 -5.10 -23.35 -13.59
C PRO A 390 -4.63 -24.61 -12.87
N GLY A 391 -5.22 -24.88 -11.70
CA GLY A 391 -4.90 -26.05 -10.89
C GLY A 391 -3.58 -25.97 -10.10
N THR A 392 -2.92 -24.82 -10.11
CA THR A 392 -1.65 -24.61 -9.39
C THR A 392 -1.73 -23.35 -8.52
N ARG A 393 -0.64 -23.08 -7.77
CA ARG A 393 -0.39 -21.78 -7.11
C ARG A 393 0.65 -20.94 -7.86
N GLU A 394 1.10 -21.39 -9.03
CA GLU A 394 2.10 -20.67 -9.83
C GLU A 394 1.49 -19.38 -10.39
N PRO A 395 2.10 -18.20 -10.12
CA PRO A 395 1.57 -16.92 -10.61
C PRO A 395 1.51 -16.85 -12.14
N ASP A 396 0.41 -16.34 -12.68
CA ASP A 396 0.25 -15.99 -14.09
C ASP A 396 0.35 -14.47 -14.27
N ALA A 397 1.60 -13.99 -14.37
CA ALA A 397 1.88 -12.56 -14.56
C ALA A 397 1.36 -12.03 -15.90
N ASP A 398 1.31 -12.88 -16.93
CA ASP A 398 0.81 -12.49 -18.24
C ASP A 398 -0.70 -12.25 -18.21
N LEU A 399 -1.45 -13.12 -17.54
CA LEU A 399 -2.88 -12.91 -17.33
C LEU A 399 -3.16 -11.64 -16.52
N ALA A 400 -2.45 -11.46 -15.40
CA ALA A 400 -2.63 -10.28 -14.57
C ALA A 400 -2.35 -8.98 -15.34
N TRP A 401 -1.29 -8.97 -16.17
CA TRP A 401 -0.94 -7.84 -17.02
C TRP A 401 -2.01 -7.53 -18.07
N ASP A 402 -2.50 -8.56 -18.77
CA ASP A 402 -3.53 -8.41 -19.80
C ASP A 402 -4.84 -7.91 -19.20
N VAL A 403 -5.21 -8.39 -18.01
CA VAL A 403 -6.40 -7.92 -17.28
C VAL A 403 -6.25 -6.43 -16.89
N VAL A 404 -5.12 -6.02 -16.33
CA VAL A 404 -4.90 -4.60 -15.98
C VAL A 404 -4.97 -3.72 -17.22
N ARG A 405 -4.31 -4.13 -18.32
CA ARG A 405 -4.36 -3.39 -19.58
C ARG A 405 -5.81 -3.26 -20.10
N GLY A 406 -6.56 -4.37 -20.12
CA GLY A 406 -7.95 -4.36 -20.56
C GLY A 406 -8.85 -3.49 -19.68
N CYS A 407 -8.59 -3.43 -18.36
CA CYS A 407 -9.32 -2.53 -17.45
C CYS A 407 -9.06 -1.06 -17.80
N VAL A 408 -7.81 -0.69 -18.06
CA VAL A 408 -7.46 0.69 -18.48
C VAL A 408 -8.19 1.05 -19.79
N ASP A 409 -8.24 0.13 -20.75
CA ASP A 409 -8.98 0.29 -22.00
C ASP A 409 -10.48 0.42 -21.80
N ALA A 410 -11.01 -0.22 -20.75
CA ALA A 410 -12.41 -0.17 -20.37
C ALA A 410 -12.76 1.00 -19.41
N GLY A 411 -11.84 1.94 -19.18
CA GLY A 411 -12.08 3.11 -18.33
C GLY A 411 -12.01 2.83 -16.82
N VAL A 412 -11.28 1.78 -16.41
CA VAL A 412 -10.94 1.49 -15.01
C VAL A 412 -9.43 1.58 -14.84
N LEU A 413 -8.95 2.65 -14.20
CA LEU A 413 -7.51 2.88 -14.04
C LEU A 413 -6.95 2.06 -12.89
N MET A 414 -5.96 1.26 -13.20
CA MET A 414 -5.26 0.40 -12.23
C MET A 414 -3.75 0.63 -12.34
N PHE A 415 -3.02 0.39 -11.27
CA PHE A 415 -1.57 0.25 -11.39
C PHE A 415 -1.18 -1.19 -11.80
N SER A 416 0.03 -1.34 -12.30
CA SER A 416 0.54 -2.62 -12.80
C SER A 416 0.49 -3.72 -11.76
N PRO A 417 0.37 -4.99 -12.19
CA PRO A 417 0.28 -6.12 -11.27
C PRO A 417 1.45 -6.18 -10.29
N VAL A 418 1.16 -6.64 -9.09
CA VAL A 418 2.08 -6.75 -7.96
C VAL A 418 2.12 -8.18 -7.41
N GLY A 419 2.67 -8.36 -6.21
CA GLY A 419 2.68 -9.63 -5.49
C GLY A 419 3.61 -10.69 -6.09
N PRO A 420 3.51 -11.94 -5.63
CA PRO A 420 4.36 -13.03 -6.07
C PRO A 420 4.35 -13.17 -7.60
N GLY A 421 5.56 -13.18 -8.19
CA GLY A 421 5.74 -13.30 -9.63
C GLY A 421 5.06 -12.22 -10.48
N GLY A 422 4.51 -11.14 -9.90
CA GLY A 422 3.73 -10.14 -10.63
C GLY A 422 2.33 -10.63 -11.05
N GLY A 423 1.80 -11.66 -10.40
CA GLY A 423 0.52 -12.29 -10.75
C GLY A 423 -0.69 -11.68 -10.04
N THR A 424 -0.55 -10.62 -9.26
CA THR A 424 -1.66 -10.09 -8.46
C THR A 424 -2.19 -8.77 -9.01
N VAL A 425 -3.47 -8.76 -9.37
CA VAL A 425 -4.24 -7.55 -9.71
C VAL A 425 -4.78 -6.95 -8.43
N LYS A 426 -4.43 -5.70 -8.14
CA LYS A 426 -4.84 -5.01 -6.92
C LYS A 426 -5.89 -3.95 -7.19
N ILE A 427 -6.92 -3.92 -6.36
CA ILE A 427 -8.07 -3.03 -6.41
C ILE A 427 -8.08 -2.19 -5.15
N SER A 428 -7.95 -0.88 -5.29
CA SER A 428 -7.85 0.04 -4.16
C SER A 428 -8.35 1.46 -4.52
N PRO A 429 -9.67 1.62 -4.80
CA PRO A 429 -10.22 2.93 -5.18
C PRO A 429 -10.15 3.92 -4.01
N PRO A 430 -10.22 5.24 -4.25
CA PRO A 430 -10.45 6.23 -3.21
C PRO A 430 -11.67 5.88 -2.34
N LEU A 431 -11.60 6.16 -1.03
CA LEU A 431 -12.65 5.74 -0.10
C LEU A 431 -13.97 6.51 -0.28
N VAL A 432 -13.95 7.56 -1.06
CA VAL A 432 -15.14 8.34 -1.47
C VAL A 432 -15.89 7.73 -2.65
N ILE A 433 -15.43 6.60 -3.19
CA ILE A 433 -16.13 5.93 -4.30
C ILE A 433 -17.58 5.63 -3.91
N THR A 434 -18.49 5.85 -4.84
CA THR A 434 -19.91 5.53 -4.64
C THR A 434 -20.20 4.06 -4.93
N GLU A 435 -21.31 3.54 -4.42
CA GLU A 435 -21.77 2.18 -4.72
C GLU A 435 -22.03 1.97 -6.21
N GLU A 436 -22.60 2.99 -6.87
CA GLU A 436 -22.81 2.99 -8.31
C GLU A 436 -21.49 2.85 -9.08
N ALA A 437 -20.50 3.69 -8.77
CA ALA A 437 -19.20 3.66 -9.43
C ALA A 437 -18.43 2.35 -9.17
N LEU A 438 -18.50 1.82 -7.94
CA LEU A 438 -17.91 0.54 -7.61
C LEU A 438 -18.59 -0.60 -8.39
N THR A 439 -19.90 -0.62 -8.44
CA THR A 439 -20.66 -1.68 -9.13
C THR A 439 -20.43 -1.63 -10.64
N GLU A 440 -20.41 -0.43 -11.23
CA GLU A 440 -20.13 -0.23 -12.65
C GLU A 440 -18.72 -0.69 -13.00
N SER A 441 -17.72 -0.27 -12.23
CA SER A 441 -16.33 -0.65 -12.48
C SER A 441 -16.06 -2.14 -12.22
N LEU A 442 -16.74 -2.77 -11.25
CA LEU A 442 -16.70 -4.23 -11.05
C LEU A 442 -17.27 -4.98 -12.25
N SER A 443 -18.36 -4.51 -12.83
CA SER A 443 -18.94 -5.14 -14.02
C SER A 443 -17.97 -5.08 -15.20
N ALA A 444 -17.29 -3.94 -15.39
CA ALA A 444 -16.25 -3.81 -16.42
C ALA A 444 -15.06 -4.74 -16.14
N PHE A 445 -14.62 -4.84 -14.90
CA PHE A 445 -13.54 -5.76 -14.51
C PHE A 445 -13.87 -7.22 -14.79
N GLU A 446 -15.08 -7.66 -14.43
CA GLU A 446 -15.57 -9.02 -14.67
C GLU A 446 -15.66 -9.36 -16.16
N GLU A 447 -16.14 -8.41 -16.97
CA GLU A 447 -16.18 -8.54 -18.43
C GLU A 447 -14.77 -8.64 -19.02
N VAL A 448 -13.88 -7.73 -18.64
CA VAL A 448 -12.47 -7.76 -19.09
C VAL A 448 -11.80 -9.07 -18.71
N PHE A 449 -11.97 -9.54 -17.47
CA PHE A 449 -11.40 -10.79 -17.01
C PHE A 449 -11.90 -11.98 -17.84
N SER A 450 -13.21 -12.05 -18.06
CA SER A 450 -13.85 -13.10 -18.87
C SER A 450 -13.34 -13.12 -20.31
N ASN A 451 -13.30 -11.96 -20.96
CA ASN A 451 -12.85 -11.82 -22.34
C ASN A 451 -11.37 -12.17 -22.48
N THR A 452 -10.52 -11.73 -21.53
CA THR A 452 -9.09 -12.05 -21.52
C THR A 452 -8.85 -13.55 -21.39
N VAL A 453 -9.54 -14.22 -20.48
CA VAL A 453 -9.44 -15.69 -20.32
C VAL A 453 -9.93 -16.41 -21.57
N SER A 454 -11.04 -15.98 -22.16
CA SER A 454 -11.61 -16.60 -23.37
C SER A 454 -10.65 -16.49 -24.55
N ALA A 455 -10.11 -15.31 -24.81
CA ALA A 455 -9.13 -15.08 -25.89
C ALA A 455 -7.85 -15.92 -25.73
N ARG A 456 -7.35 -16.06 -24.49
CA ARG A 456 -6.18 -16.90 -24.21
C ARG A 456 -6.46 -18.39 -24.43
N ASN A 457 -7.65 -18.85 -24.05
CA ASN A 457 -8.05 -20.25 -24.26
C ASN A 457 -8.23 -20.57 -25.76
N GLU A 458 -8.71 -19.63 -26.58
CA GLU A 458 -8.81 -19.77 -28.04
C GLU A 458 -7.42 -19.82 -28.70
N ALA A 459 -6.51 -18.96 -28.27
CA ALA A 459 -5.13 -18.94 -28.78
C ALA A 459 -4.41 -20.27 -28.51
N LEU A 460 -4.67 -20.91 -27.37
CA LEU A 460 -4.10 -22.23 -27.06
C LEU A 460 -4.66 -23.39 -27.90
N LYS A 461 -5.86 -23.23 -28.48
CA LYS A 461 -6.51 -24.25 -29.36
C LYS A 461 -6.08 -24.14 -30.81
N THR A 462 -5.52 -22.99 -31.22
CA THR A 462 -5.05 -22.79 -32.61
C THR A 462 -3.66 -23.39 -32.74
N PRO A 463 -3.47 -24.47 -33.53
CA PRO A 463 -2.13 -25.04 -33.74
C PRO A 463 -1.22 -23.97 -34.35
N VAL A 464 -0.04 -23.78 -33.79
CA VAL A 464 1.01 -23.01 -34.45
C VAL A 464 1.32 -23.76 -35.74
N SER A 465 0.89 -23.25 -36.88
CA SER A 465 1.35 -23.73 -38.19
C SER A 465 2.85 -23.48 -38.28
N VAL A 466 3.62 -24.55 -38.15
CA VAL A 466 5.08 -24.60 -38.34
C VAL A 466 5.44 -24.34 -39.77
#